data_e26ff85cdba402b659437f81abe47956
#
_entry.id   e26ff85cdba402b659437f81abe47956
#
_cell.length_a   1.000
_cell.length_b   1.000
_cell.length_c   1.000
_cell.angle_alpha   90.00
_cell.angle_beta   90.00
_cell.angle_gamma   90.00
#
_symmetry.space_group_name_H-M   'P 1'
#
loop_
_entity.id
_entity.type
_entity.pdbx_description
1 polymer ?
#
loop_
_entity_poly.entity_id
_entity_poly.type
_entity_poly.pdbx_seq_one_letter_code
_entity_poly.pdbx_strand_id
1 'polypeptide(L)'
;TMGSGAIASSAWLSACTCRTADRKTPAESREPDGSQMTYRANPNTGDRVSLLGYGMRRLPVEGGASGRENSDAPIDQEMVNRQVDYALAHGMNYFDTSPAYCQGRSERATGIALHRHPRSSYFIATKLSNFSPTTWSRRASQEMFENSLRELQTDYVDYLLLHGIGIGQKPMDEFYQRYIDNGILDWLVEQKSKGRIRNLGFSYHGDIRVFDLALRWHDEGKYHWDFAQIELNYLDWHYANEINPRNTDAEYLYDELHKRGIPVVIMEPLLGGRLARVPDYIVAKMKSREPEQSVASWAFRFAGTPEGVLAVLSGMTYMEHLRENLHTYSPLRPITPEEDAFLMQIADDIYNLKTIPCNECNYC
;
A
#
# COMPACT_ATOMS: atom_id res chain seq x y z
N THR A 1 9.42 12.78 86.73
CA THR A 1 10.61 13.26 86.03
C THR A 1 10.62 12.90 84.58
N MET A 2 10.53 13.96 83.79
CA MET A 2 10.88 14.11 82.40
C MET A 2 10.20 13.17 81.38
N GLY A 3 9.19 13.73 80.72
CA GLY A 3 8.61 13.25 79.46
C GLY A 3 9.37 13.70 78.24
N SER A 4 9.50 12.87 77.25
CA SER A 4 9.97 13.22 75.94
C SER A 4 8.84 12.98 74.95
N GLY A 5 8.31 14.08 74.41
CA GLY A 5 7.29 14.06 73.36
C GLY A 5 7.91 13.73 71.99
N ALA A 6 7.34 12.78 71.29
CA ALA A 6 7.65 12.50 69.89
C ALA A 6 6.60 13.19 69.01
N ILE A 7 7.06 14.14 68.18
CA ILE A 7 6.24 14.81 67.15
C ILE A 7 6.19 13.90 65.90
N ALA A 8 5.01 13.39 65.58
CA ALA A 8 4.77 12.68 64.32
C ALA A 8 4.45 13.70 63.23
N SER A 9 5.35 13.83 62.27
CA SER A 9 5.13 14.59 61.03
C SER A 9 4.47 13.67 60.00
N SER A 10 3.19 13.89 59.75
CA SER A 10 2.45 13.28 58.65
C SER A 10 2.81 13.93 57.31
N ALA A 11 3.59 13.26 56.51
CA ALA A 11 3.83 13.64 55.12
C ALA A 11 2.65 13.20 54.25
N TRP A 12 1.94 14.15 53.72
CA TRP A 12 0.91 13.95 52.69
C TRP A 12 1.65 13.74 51.35
N LEU A 13 1.72 12.48 50.86
CA LEU A 13 2.07 12.15 49.48
C LEU A 13 0.85 12.38 48.63
N SER A 14 0.80 13.52 47.95
CA SER A 14 -0.18 13.83 46.91
C SER A 14 0.28 13.07 45.65
N ALA A 15 -0.35 11.92 45.38
CA ALA A 15 -0.17 11.21 44.13
C ALA A 15 -0.86 11.99 43.00
N CYS A 16 -0.09 12.74 42.22
CA CYS A 16 -0.51 13.26 40.92
C CYS A 16 -0.73 12.07 39.97
N THR A 17 -1.94 11.55 39.90
CA THR A 17 -2.36 10.71 38.79
C THR A 17 -2.51 11.59 37.58
N CYS A 18 -1.47 11.67 36.72
CA CYS A 18 -1.60 12.16 35.36
C CYS A 18 -2.54 11.19 34.62
N ARG A 19 -3.83 11.50 34.58
CA ARG A 19 -4.72 10.99 33.57
C ARG A 19 -4.25 11.59 32.24
N THR A 20 -3.56 10.80 31.43
CA THR A 20 -3.45 11.08 30.00
C THR A 20 -4.86 10.99 29.44
N ALA A 21 -5.52 12.14 29.35
CA ALA A 21 -6.73 12.26 28.55
C ALA A 21 -6.28 12.08 27.11
N ASP A 22 -6.63 10.94 26.50
CA ASP A 22 -6.62 10.78 25.05
C ASP A 22 -7.49 11.90 24.46
N ARG A 23 -6.85 13.02 24.10
CA ARG A 23 -7.49 14.03 23.26
C ARG A 23 -7.53 13.46 21.85
N LYS A 24 -8.64 12.80 21.51
CA LYS A 24 -8.97 12.54 20.12
C LYS A 24 -8.87 13.85 19.37
N THR A 25 -8.11 13.87 18.27
CA THR A 25 -8.10 15.02 17.38
C THR A 25 -9.50 15.22 16.79
N PRO A 26 -9.94 16.43 16.46
CA PRO A 26 -11.27 16.66 15.88
C PRO A 26 -11.58 15.83 14.63
N ALA A 27 -10.55 15.43 13.87
CA ALA A 27 -10.69 14.54 12.71
C ALA A 27 -11.03 13.08 13.09
N GLU A 28 -10.55 12.58 14.25
CA GLU A 28 -10.80 11.20 14.72
C GLU A 28 -12.24 10.97 15.21
N SER A 29 -12.99 12.02 15.48
CA SER A 29 -14.35 11.95 15.99
C SER A 29 -15.44 11.92 14.92
N ARG A 30 -15.10 12.21 13.65
CA ARG A 30 -16.05 12.30 12.55
C ARG A 30 -15.98 11.03 11.70
N GLU A 31 -17.10 10.30 11.63
CA GLU A 31 -17.20 9.13 10.73
C GLU A 31 -17.04 9.61 9.28
N PRO A 32 -16.24 8.92 8.45
CA PRO A 32 -16.09 9.26 7.04
C PRO A 32 -17.42 9.05 6.30
N ASP A 33 -17.74 9.99 5.41
CA ASP A 33 -18.92 9.87 4.55
C ASP A 33 -18.61 9.02 3.33
N GLY A 34 -18.95 7.74 3.38
CA GLY A 34 -18.71 6.79 2.29
C GLY A 34 -19.40 7.15 0.98
N SER A 35 -20.46 7.98 1.01
CA SER A 35 -21.10 8.48 -0.22
C SER A 35 -20.22 9.45 -1.00
N GLN A 36 -19.20 10.01 -0.37
CA GLN A 36 -18.25 10.97 -0.96
C GLN A 36 -16.91 10.36 -1.33
N MET A 37 -16.75 9.03 -1.24
CA MET A 37 -15.52 8.35 -1.69
C MET A 37 -15.17 8.78 -3.12
N THR A 38 -13.92 9.17 -3.31
CA THR A 38 -13.40 9.47 -4.65
C THR A 38 -13.15 8.20 -5.42
N TYR A 39 -13.72 8.10 -6.62
CA TYR A 39 -13.54 6.97 -7.53
C TYR A 39 -12.87 7.42 -8.82
N ARG A 40 -12.19 6.48 -9.46
CA ARG A 40 -11.68 6.64 -10.83
C ARG A 40 -12.15 5.50 -11.71
N ALA A 41 -12.42 5.81 -12.97
CA ALA A 41 -12.79 4.79 -13.94
C ALA A 41 -11.52 4.11 -14.49
N ASN A 42 -11.51 2.77 -14.49
CA ASN A 42 -10.50 2.02 -15.22
C ASN A 42 -10.77 2.21 -16.73
N PRO A 43 -9.83 2.79 -17.50
CA PRO A 43 -10.06 3.07 -18.92
C PRO A 43 -10.26 1.81 -19.77
N ASN A 44 -9.78 0.64 -19.31
CA ASN A 44 -9.87 -0.61 -20.06
C ASN A 44 -11.22 -1.32 -19.87
N THR A 45 -11.84 -1.18 -18.70
CA THR A 45 -13.06 -1.94 -18.32
C THR A 45 -14.25 -1.06 -18.01
N GLY A 46 -14.04 0.24 -17.78
CA GLY A 46 -15.06 1.16 -17.27
C GLY A 46 -15.40 0.97 -15.79
N ASP A 47 -14.73 0.06 -15.09
CA ASP A 47 -14.96 -0.20 -13.67
C ASP A 47 -14.67 1.04 -12.83
N ARG A 48 -15.59 1.34 -11.91
CA ARG A 48 -15.47 2.46 -10.98
C ARG A 48 -14.71 2.00 -9.73
N VAL A 49 -13.41 2.29 -9.68
CA VAL A 49 -12.51 1.87 -8.61
C VAL A 49 -12.35 2.97 -7.57
N SER A 50 -12.43 2.63 -6.28
CA SER A 50 -12.15 3.57 -5.20
C SER A 50 -10.68 4.00 -5.22
N LEU A 51 -10.43 5.31 -5.14
CA LEU A 51 -9.06 5.82 -5.18
C LEU A 51 -8.23 5.38 -3.97
N LEU A 52 -8.85 5.13 -2.82
CA LEU A 52 -8.22 4.41 -1.71
C LEU A 52 -8.39 2.91 -1.92
N GLY A 53 -7.25 2.19 -1.94
CA GLY A 53 -7.20 0.74 -2.00
C GLY A 53 -6.65 0.14 -0.70
N TYR A 54 -7.15 -1.02 -0.31
CA TYR A 54 -6.71 -1.75 0.88
C TYR A 54 -5.53 -2.67 0.53
N GLY A 55 -4.32 -2.33 1.01
CA GLY A 55 -3.14 -3.19 0.93
C GLY A 55 -3.13 -4.23 2.06
N MET A 56 -3.31 -5.50 1.72
CA MET A 56 -3.45 -6.61 2.67
C MET A 56 -2.09 -7.20 3.15
N ARG A 57 -1.00 -6.47 2.97
CA ARG A 57 0.34 -6.89 3.42
C ARG A 57 0.57 -6.75 4.92
N ARG A 58 -0.16 -5.83 5.58
CA ARG A 58 0.01 -5.48 7.00
C ARG A 58 -1.25 -5.80 7.80
N LEU A 59 -1.80 -7.00 7.57
CA LEU A 59 -2.99 -7.45 8.29
C LEU A 59 -2.74 -7.51 9.79
N PRO A 60 -3.76 -7.23 10.63
CA PRO A 60 -3.66 -7.38 12.07
C PRO A 60 -3.46 -8.85 12.44
N VAL A 61 -2.65 -9.07 13.46
CA VAL A 61 -2.43 -10.39 14.07
C VAL A 61 -2.86 -10.37 15.52
N GLU A 62 -3.09 -11.55 16.10
CA GLU A 62 -3.39 -11.70 17.51
C GLU A 62 -2.31 -11.03 18.37
N GLY A 63 -2.72 -10.28 19.40
CA GLY A 63 -1.82 -9.47 20.21
C GLY A 63 -1.61 -8.03 19.75
N GLY A 64 -2.26 -7.59 18.64
CA GLY A 64 -2.37 -6.19 18.26
C GLY A 64 -1.24 -5.64 17.40
N ALA A 65 -0.33 -6.48 16.91
CA ALA A 65 0.71 -6.09 15.95
C ALA A 65 0.25 -6.31 14.49
N SER A 66 1.05 -5.90 13.51
CA SER A 66 0.86 -6.28 12.11
C SER A 66 1.51 -7.63 11.80
N GLY A 67 0.99 -8.35 10.81
CA GLY A 67 1.58 -9.61 10.31
C GLY A 67 3.00 -9.45 9.75
N ARG A 68 3.45 -8.22 9.51
CA ARG A 68 4.84 -7.92 9.13
C ARG A 68 5.75 -7.79 10.35
N GLU A 69 5.24 -7.22 11.44
CA GLU A 69 6.00 -7.00 12.69
C GLU A 69 6.09 -8.27 13.53
N ASN A 70 5.04 -9.08 13.50
CA ASN A 70 4.99 -10.37 14.18
C ASN A 70 4.47 -11.45 13.24
N SER A 71 5.35 -11.96 12.40
CA SER A 71 5.02 -12.94 11.36
C SER A 71 4.56 -14.30 11.91
N ASP A 72 4.93 -14.64 13.14
CA ASP A 72 4.60 -15.94 13.75
C ASP A 72 3.21 -15.94 14.39
N ALA A 73 2.68 -14.77 14.76
CA ALA A 73 1.34 -14.66 15.33
C ALA A 73 0.26 -14.99 14.28
N PRO A 74 -0.83 -15.67 14.68
CA PRO A 74 -1.99 -15.89 13.81
C PRO A 74 -2.60 -14.58 13.33
N ILE A 75 -3.16 -14.56 12.10
CA ILE A 75 -3.97 -13.43 11.65
C ILE A 75 -5.20 -13.29 12.55
N ASP A 76 -5.48 -12.09 13.02
CA ASP A 76 -6.74 -11.75 13.68
C ASP A 76 -7.85 -11.62 12.63
N GLN A 77 -8.42 -12.77 12.25
CA GLN A 77 -9.43 -12.84 11.21
C GLN A 77 -10.69 -12.02 11.53
N GLU A 78 -11.05 -11.94 12.81
CA GLU A 78 -12.21 -11.14 13.21
C GLU A 78 -11.98 -9.65 13.00
N MET A 79 -10.78 -9.17 13.33
CA MET A 79 -10.40 -7.79 13.05
C MET A 79 -10.33 -7.52 11.53
N VAL A 80 -9.74 -8.42 10.74
CA VAL A 80 -9.74 -8.32 9.27
C VAL A 80 -11.16 -8.23 8.72
N ASN A 81 -12.06 -9.09 9.20
CA ASN A 81 -13.46 -9.06 8.80
C ASN A 81 -14.11 -7.70 9.11
N ARG A 82 -13.94 -7.19 10.32
CA ARG A 82 -14.48 -5.88 10.74
C ARG A 82 -13.92 -4.74 9.88
N GLN A 83 -12.64 -4.77 9.57
CA GLN A 83 -11.99 -3.76 8.74
C GLN A 83 -12.51 -3.79 7.30
N VAL A 84 -12.66 -4.97 6.72
CA VAL A 84 -13.21 -5.15 5.37
C VAL A 84 -14.69 -4.71 5.31
N ASP A 85 -15.49 -5.10 6.29
CA ASP A 85 -16.89 -4.67 6.39
C ASP A 85 -17.00 -3.14 6.46
N TYR A 86 -16.17 -2.52 7.30
CA TYR A 86 -16.14 -1.07 7.44
C TYR A 86 -15.67 -0.36 6.15
N ALA A 87 -14.63 -0.89 5.53
CA ALA A 87 -14.09 -0.35 4.27
C ALA A 87 -15.15 -0.35 3.16
N LEU A 88 -15.82 -1.48 2.95
CA LEU A 88 -16.88 -1.62 1.94
C LEU A 88 -18.08 -0.71 2.25
N ALA A 89 -18.50 -0.64 3.51
CA ALA A 89 -19.59 0.23 3.95
C ALA A 89 -19.31 1.72 3.70
N HIS A 90 -18.02 2.11 3.64
CA HIS A 90 -17.57 3.49 3.37
C HIS A 90 -17.06 3.70 1.94
N GLY A 91 -17.44 2.81 1.01
CA GLY A 91 -17.23 2.99 -0.42
C GLY A 91 -15.88 2.51 -0.95
N MET A 92 -14.98 1.97 -0.13
CA MET A 92 -13.76 1.34 -0.61
C MET A 92 -14.10 0.02 -1.28
N ASN A 93 -13.55 -0.23 -2.48
CA ASN A 93 -13.84 -1.44 -3.22
C ASN A 93 -12.63 -2.13 -3.88
N TYR A 94 -11.41 -1.69 -3.61
CA TYR A 94 -10.19 -2.28 -4.18
C TYR A 94 -9.32 -2.89 -3.07
N PHE A 95 -9.04 -4.21 -3.18
CA PHE A 95 -8.29 -4.99 -2.19
C PHE A 95 -7.09 -5.67 -2.86
N ASP A 96 -5.89 -5.33 -2.41
CA ASP A 96 -4.62 -5.82 -2.97
C ASP A 96 -3.91 -6.79 -2.03
N THR A 97 -3.69 -8.01 -2.48
CA THR A 97 -3.02 -9.07 -1.73
C THR A 97 -1.93 -9.75 -2.55
N SER A 98 -1.38 -10.84 -2.02
CA SER A 98 -0.35 -11.65 -2.69
C SER A 98 -0.14 -12.96 -1.93
N PRO A 99 0.20 -14.07 -2.62
CA PRO A 99 0.60 -15.31 -1.97
C PRO A 99 1.88 -15.17 -1.12
N ALA A 100 2.66 -14.09 -1.30
CA ALA A 100 3.85 -13.82 -0.48
C ALA A 100 3.57 -13.01 0.78
N TYR A 101 2.36 -12.45 0.95
CA TYR A 101 2.06 -11.57 2.07
C TYR A 101 1.69 -12.34 3.34
N CYS A 102 2.08 -11.83 4.51
CA CYS A 102 1.83 -12.44 5.82
C CYS A 102 2.24 -13.92 5.85
N GLN A 103 3.42 -14.26 5.30
CA GLN A 103 3.91 -15.64 5.17
C GLN A 103 2.92 -16.60 4.46
N GLY A 104 2.31 -16.14 3.39
CA GLY A 104 1.36 -16.93 2.60
C GLY A 104 -0.07 -16.97 3.16
N ARG A 105 -0.38 -16.21 4.21
CA ARG A 105 -1.69 -16.25 4.87
C ARG A 105 -2.65 -15.13 4.44
N SER A 106 -2.15 -14.12 3.71
CA SER A 106 -2.93 -12.93 3.38
C SER A 106 -4.09 -13.24 2.43
N GLU A 107 -3.87 -14.04 1.38
CA GLU A 107 -4.93 -14.37 0.41
C GLU A 107 -6.10 -15.10 1.08
N ARG A 108 -5.80 -16.08 1.95
CA ARG A 108 -6.84 -16.80 2.69
C ARG A 108 -7.63 -15.86 3.63
N ALA A 109 -6.95 -15.00 4.36
CA ALA A 109 -7.62 -14.05 5.25
C ALA A 109 -8.48 -13.05 4.47
N THR A 110 -7.98 -12.58 3.33
CA THR A 110 -8.70 -11.72 2.39
C THR A 110 -9.92 -12.43 1.82
N GLY A 111 -9.76 -13.67 1.35
CA GLY A 111 -10.84 -14.48 0.79
C GLY A 111 -11.97 -14.70 1.80
N ILE A 112 -11.64 -15.09 3.03
CA ILE A 112 -12.63 -15.27 4.12
C ILE A 112 -13.41 -13.98 4.38
N ALA A 113 -12.73 -12.84 4.44
CA ALA A 113 -13.37 -11.56 4.71
C ALA A 113 -14.27 -11.11 3.54
N LEU A 114 -13.79 -11.18 2.31
CA LEU A 114 -14.50 -10.69 1.13
C LEU A 114 -15.64 -11.62 0.68
N HIS A 115 -15.52 -12.94 0.84
CA HIS A 115 -16.58 -13.89 0.46
C HIS A 115 -17.90 -13.69 1.22
N ARG A 116 -17.89 -12.94 2.29
CA ARG A 116 -19.09 -12.53 3.06
C ARG A 116 -19.93 -11.46 2.36
N HIS A 117 -19.40 -10.87 1.28
CA HIS A 117 -20.02 -9.79 0.51
C HIS A 117 -20.28 -10.20 -0.95
N PRO A 118 -21.23 -9.55 -1.64
CA PRO A 118 -21.47 -9.82 -3.05
C PRO A 118 -20.19 -9.62 -3.87
N ARG A 119 -19.81 -10.61 -4.70
CA ARG A 119 -18.56 -10.57 -5.50
C ARG A 119 -18.47 -9.33 -6.40
N SER A 120 -19.59 -8.79 -6.83
CA SER A 120 -19.69 -7.58 -7.66
C SER A 120 -19.46 -6.27 -6.91
N SER A 121 -19.34 -6.30 -5.58
CA SER A 121 -19.18 -5.09 -4.76
C SER A 121 -17.72 -4.70 -4.55
N TYR A 122 -16.76 -5.52 -5.00
CA TYR A 122 -15.33 -5.29 -4.80
C TYR A 122 -14.47 -5.85 -5.92
N PHE A 123 -13.26 -5.32 -6.01
CA PHE A 123 -12.19 -5.77 -6.90
C PHE A 123 -11.07 -6.44 -6.08
N ILE A 124 -10.59 -7.59 -6.56
CA ILE A 124 -9.45 -8.31 -5.99
C ILE A 124 -8.24 -8.14 -6.91
N ALA A 125 -7.14 -7.66 -6.33
CA ALA A 125 -5.82 -7.71 -6.94
C ALA A 125 -4.96 -8.74 -6.20
N THR A 126 -4.32 -9.64 -6.94
CA THR A 126 -3.26 -10.53 -6.43
C THR A 126 -2.10 -10.63 -7.41
N LYS A 127 -1.08 -11.40 -7.06
CA LYS A 127 0.20 -11.34 -7.76
C LYS A 127 0.77 -12.74 -7.99
N LEU A 128 1.44 -12.94 -9.11
CA LEU A 128 2.28 -14.13 -9.32
C LEU A 128 3.64 -13.92 -8.65
N SER A 129 3.78 -14.42 -7.42
CA SER A 129 4.94 -14.18 -6.53
C SER A 129 6.00 -15.28 -6.62
N ASN A 130 6.38 -15.68 -7.82
CA ASN A 130 7.36 -16.73 -8.11
C ASN A 130 8.81 -16.22 -7.89
N PHE A 131 9.17 -15.84 -6.67
CA PHE A 131 10.47 -15.25 -6.34
C PHE A 131 11.63 -16.26 -6.26
N SER A 132 11.33 -17.51 -5.93
CA SER A 132 12.36 -18.55 -5.79
C SER A 132 12.54 -19.34 -7.07
N PRO A 133 13.77 -19.75 -7.44
CA PRO A 133 14.01 -20.65 -8.58
C PRO A 133 13.16 -21.93 -8.56
N THR A 134 12.78 -22.41 -7.38
CA THR A 134 11.88 -23.57 -7.23
C THR A 134 10.47 -23.32 -7.74
N THR A 135 10.06 -22.05 -7.86
CA THR A 135 8.73 -21.63 -8.36
C THR A 135 8.74 -21.11 -9.80
N TRP A 136 9.89 -21.09 -10.48
CA TRP A 136 10.02 -20.55 -11.84
C TRP A 136 9.53 -21.50 -12.94
N SER A 137 9.32 -22.80 -12.66
CA SER A 137 8.74 -23.66 -13.67
C SER A 137 7.31 -23.23 -14.02
N ARG A 138 6.91 -23.43 -15.30
CA ARG A 138 5.53 -23.15 -15.75
C ARG A 138 4.50 -23.79 -14.83
N ARG A 139 4.70 -25.08 -14.49
CA ARG A 139 3.81 -25.82 -13.62
C ARG A 139 3.68 -25.17 -12.23
N ALA A 140 4.80 -24.85 -11.58
CA ALA A 140 4.78 -24.26 -10.25
C ALA A 140 4.09 -22.88 -10.24
N SER A 141 4.33 -22.06 -11.27
CA SER A 141 3.66 -20.76 -11.44
C SER A 141 2.16 -20.92 -11.70
N GLN A 142 1.74 -21.93 -12.48
CA GLN A 142 0.31 -22.25 -12.68
C GLN A 142 -0.34 -22.70 -11.38
N GLU A 143 0.30 -23.62 -10.64
CA GLU A 143 -0.18 -24.09 -9.33
C GLU A 143 -0.32 -22.92 -8.33
N MET A 144 0.60 -21.95 -8.36
CA MET A 144 0.50 -20.73 -7.54
C MET A 144 -0.76 -19.91 -7.88
N PHE A 145 -1.04 -19.65 -9.15
CA PHE A 145 -2.24 -18.95 -9.57
C PHE A 145 -3.52 -19.71 -9.18
N GLU A 146 -3.57 -21.02 -9.41
CA GLU A 146 -4.70 -21.86 -9.01
C GLU A 146 -4.90 -21.86 -7.48
N ASN A 147 -3.79 -21.83 -6.72
CA ASN A 147 -3.85 -21.71 -5.27
C ASN A 147 -4.40 -20.35 -4.84
N SER A 148 -3.98 -19.26 -5.48
CA SER A 148 -4.51 -17.92 -5.19
C SER A 148 -6.03 -17.88 -5.36
N LEU A 149 -6.58 -18.46 -6.42
CA LEU A 149 -8.04 -18.52 -6.60
C LEU A 149 -8.73 -19.30 -5.48
N ARG A 150 -8.15 -20.44 -5.06
CA ARG A 150 -8.71 -21.25 -3.95
C ARG A 150 -8.69 -20.50 -2.62
N GLU A 151 -7.55 -19.87 -2.27
CA GLU A 151 -7.41 -19.13 -1.02
C GLU A 151 -8.30 -17.88 -1.00
N LEU A 152 -8.46 -17.21 -2.14
CA LEU A 152 -9.34 -16.05 -2.31
C LEU A 152 -10.82 -16.43 -2.45
N GLN A 153 -11.15 -17.74 -2.56
CA GLN A 153 -12.53 -18.26 -2.70
C GLN A 153 -13.28 -17.63 -3.91
N THR A 154 -12.61 -17.56 -5.06
CA THR A 154 -13.15 -16.93 -6.27
C THR A 154 -12.69 -17.67 -7.53
N ASP A 155 -13.47 -17.59 -8.60
CA ASP A 155 -13.15 -18.21 -9.89
C ASP A 155 -12.31 -17.28 -10.80
N TYR A 156 -12.21 -16.01 -10.46
CA TYR A 156 -11.46 -15.01 -11.21
C TYR A 156 -10.90 -13.89 -10.31
N VAL A 157 -9.85 -13.23 -10.77
CA VAL A 157 -9.32 -12.00 -10.16
C VAL A 157 -9.53 -10.82 -11.09
N ASP A 158 -9.79 -9.66 -10.50
CA ASP A 158 -9.97 -8.43 -11.28
C ASP A 158 -8.62 -7.88 -11.78
N TYR A 159 -7.58 -8.03 -10.98
CA TYR A 159 -6.23 -7.55 -11.27
C TYR A 159 -5.21 -8.63 -10.91
N LEU A 160 -4.39 -9.02 -11.89
CA LEU A 160 -3.24 -9.90 -11.64
C LEU A 160 -1.96 -9.18 -12.02
N LEU A 161 -0.95 -9.23 -11.13
CA LEU A 161 0.35 -8.61 -11.37
C LEU A 161 1.46 -9.66 -11.49
N LEU A 162 2.39 -9.45 -12.41
CA LEU A 162 3.72 -10.01 -12.30
C LEU A 162 4.40 -9.35 -11.09
N HIS A 163 4.73 -10.11 -10.05
CA HIS A 163 5.15 -9.55 -8.77
C HIS A 163 6.61 -9.13 -8.77
N GLY A 164 6.86 -7.81 -8.68
CA GLY A 164 8.22 -7.25 -8.56
C GLY A 164 9.08 -7.56 -9.78
N ILE A 165 8.75 -7.03 -10.95
CA ILE A 165 9.66 -7.06 -12.08
C ILE A 165 10.87 -6.16 -11.78
N GLY A 166 12.07 -6.56 -12.22
CA GLY A 166 13.29 -5.80 -11.97
C GLY A 166 14.03 -6.16 -10.68
N ILE A 167 13.48 -7.02 -9.82
CA ILE A 167 14.17 -7.51 -8.61
C ILE A 167 15.13 -8.66 -8.95
N GLY A 168 16.07 -8.91 -8.03
CA GLY A 168 16.99 -10.03 -8.07
C GLY A 168 18.45 -9.60 -8.23
N GLN A 169 19.35 -10.57 -8.27
CA GLN A 169 20.78 -10.31 -8.47
C GLN A 169 21.13 -10.11 -9.95
N LYS A 170 20.38 -10.76 -10.83
CA LYS A 170 20.44 -10.62 -12.30
C LYS A 170 19.07 -10.29 -12.84
N PRO A 171 18.56 -9.08 -12.61
CA PRO A 171 17.14 -8.76 -12.79
C PRO A 171 16.59 -9.07 -14.18
N MET A 172 17.38 -8.82 -15.24
CA MET A 172 16.96 -9.10 -16.60
C MET A 172 16.88 -10.62 -16.87
N ASP A 173 17.89 -11.38 -16.49
CA ASP A 173 17.90 -12.84 -16.66
C ASP A 173 16.78 -13.49 -15.85
N GLU A 174 16.61 -13.04 -14.58
CA GLU A 174 15.56 -13.53 -13.69
C GLU A 174 14.17 -13.20 -14.21
N PHE A 175 13.96 -12.02 -14.80
CA PHE A 175 12.70 -11.67 -15.44
C PHE A 175 12.34 -12.63 -16.59
N TYR A 176 13.32 -12.95 -17.46
CA TYR A 176 13.12 -13.92 -18.52
C TYR A 176 12.80 -15.31 -17.97
N GLN A 177 13.58 -15.81 -17.02
CA GLN A 177 13.38 -17.13 -16.41
C GLN A 177 12.04 -17.25 -15.68
N ARG A 178 11.62 -16.19 -14.98
CA ARG A 178 10.37 -16.16 -14.21
C ARG A 178 9.12 -16.12 -15.09
N TYR A 179 9.18 -15.46 -16.23
CA TYR A 179 7.95 -15.11 -16.96
C TYR A 179 7.95 -15.49 -18.43
N ILE A 180 9.09 -15.54 -19.09
CA ILE A 180 9.18 -15.69 -20.55
C ILE A 180 9.61 -17.11 -20.95
N ASP A 181 10.79 -17.54 -20.51
CA ASP A 181 11.40 -18.81 -20.95
C ASP A 181 10.54 -20.04 -20.61
N ASN A 182 9.79 -19.96 -19.53
CA ASN A 182 8.85 -20.99 -19.09
C ASN A 182 7.46 -20.86 -19.75
N GLY A 183 7.19 -19.81 -20.54
CA GLY A 183 5.92 -19.56 -21.23
C GLY A 183 4.76 -19.21 -20.29
N ILE A 184 5.03 -18.80 -19.03
CA ILE A 184 3.94 -18.49 -18.07
C ILE A 184 3.22 -17.21 -18.44
N LEU A 185 3.91 -16.18 -18.97
CA LEU A 185 3.26 -14.93 -19.36
C LEU A 185 2.23 -15.16 -20.48
N ASP A 186 2.58 -15.97 -21.49
CA ASP A 186 1.63 -16.32 -22.55
C ASP A 186 0.41 -17.07 -22.00
N TRP A 187 0.65 -17.97 -21.02
CA TRP A 187 -0.45 -18.65 -20.35
C TRP A 187 -1.34 -17.70 -19.53
N LEU A 188 -0.76 -16.68 -18.87
CA LEU A 188 -1.56 -15.65 -18.16
C LEU A 188 -2.41 -14.83 -19.13
N VAL A 189 -1.88 -14.48 -20.31
CA VAL A 189 -2.66 -13.84 -21.38
C VAL A 189 -3.81 -14.75 -21.83
N GLU A 190 -3.60 -16.05 -21.94
CA GLU A 190 -4.66 -17.02 -22.21
C GLU A 190 -5.70 -17.06 -21.07
N GLN A 191 -5.27 -17.02 -19.80
CA GLN A 191 -6.23 -16.96 -18.67
C GLN A 191 -7.05 -15.67 -18.69
N LYS A 192 -6.45 -14.55 -19.12
CA LYS A 192 -7.18 -13.30 -19.34
C LYS A 192 -8.24 -13.46 -20.42
N SER A 193 -7.93 -14.06 -21.55
CA SER A 193 -8.92 -14.31 -22.63
C SER A 193 -10.07 -15.23 -22.20
N LYS A 194 -9.83 -16.09 -21.19
CA LYS A 194 -10.85 -16.96 -20.59
C LYS A 194 -11.65 -16.27 -19.48
N GLY A 195 -11.38 -15.01 -19.17
CA GLY A 195 -12.07 -14.24 -18.13
C GLY A 195 -11.67 -14.58 -16.69
N ARG A 196 -10.60 -15.38 -16.49
CA ARG A 196 -10.09 -15.70 -15.15
C ARG A 196 -9.21 -14.58 -14.58
N ILE A 197 -8.71 -13.72 -15.44
CA ILE A 197 -7.99 -12.47 -15.12
C ILE A 197 -8.68 -11.36 -15.92
N ARG A 198 -9.16 -10.31 -15.26
CA ARG A 198 -9.78 -9.19 -15.98
C ARG A 198 -8.76 -8.17 -16.46
N ASN A 199 -7.78 -7.85 -15.62
CA ASN A 199 -6.69 -6.94 -15.94
C ASN A 199 -5.35 -7.61 -15.60
N LEU A 200 -4.41 -7.63 -16.56
CA LEU A 200 -3.07 -8.16 -16.40
C LEU A 200 -2.05 -7.02 -16.39
N GLY A 201 -1.24 -6.94 -15.35
CA GLY A 201 -0.23 -5.90 -15.18
C GLY A 201 1.01 -6.40 -14.45
N PHE A 202 1.79 -5.48 -13.95
CA PHE A 202 2.99 -5.80 -13.18
C PHE A 202 3.17 -4.82 -12.02
N SER A 203 3.87 -5.25 -10.97
CA SER A 203 4.46 -4.34 -9.99
C SER A 203 5.96 -4.21 -10.26
N TYR A 204 6.46 -2.98 -10.20
CA TYR A 204 7.86 -2.70 -10.47
C TYR A 204 8.63 -2.42 -9.18
N HIS A 205 9.80 -3.07 -9.08
CA HIS A 205 10.85 -2.78 -8.11
C HIS A 205 12.20 -3.10 -8.76
N GLY A 206 13.19 -2.23 -8.64
CA GLY A 206 14.57 -2.58 -8.96
C GLY A 206 15.10 -2.04 -10.28
N ASP A 207 15.55 -2.91 -11.17
CA ASP A 207 16.26 -2.52 -12.38
C ASP A 207 15.34 -1.88 -13.42
N ILE A 208 15.58 -0.62 -13.73
CA ILE A 208 14.79 0.17 -14.68
C ILE A 208 14.76 -0.44 -16.09
N ARG A 209 15.80 -1.15 -16.50
CA ARG A 209 15.85 -1.79 -17.82
C ARG A 209 14.75 -2.83 -18.01
N VAL A 210 14.30 -3.47 -16.93
CA VAL A 210 13.17 -4.43 -16.99
C VAL A 210 11.85 -3.69 -17.17
N PHE A 211 11.67 -2.56 -16.50
CA PHE A 211 10.52 -1.68 -16.68
C PHE A 211 10.44 -1.16 -18.12
N ASP A 212 11.53 -0.60 -18.63
CA ASP A 212 11.60 -0.09 -19.99
C ASP A 212 11.37 -1.20 -21.04
N LEU A 213 11.84 -2.42 -20.77
CA LEU A 213 11.56 -3.58 -21.63
C LEU A 213 10.06 -3.91 -21.64
N ALA A 214 9.42 -3.91 -20.47
CA ALA A 214 7.98 -4.18 -20.38
C ALA A 214 7.17 -3.12 -21.16
N LEU A 215 7.52 -1.85 -21.03
CA LEU A 215 6.86 -0.77 -21.78
C LEU A 215 7.12 -0.84 -23.29
N ARG A 216 8.33 -1.16 -23.71
CA ARG A 216 8.64 -1.39 -25.12
C ARG A 216 7.79 -2.53 -25.69
N TRP A 217 7.59 -3.63 -24.97
CA TRP A 217 6.72 -4.71 -25.45
C TRP A 217 5.26 -4.30 -25.54
N HIS A 218 4.82 -3.39 -24.69
CA HIS A 218 3.49 -2.78 -24.79
C HIS A 218 3.39 -1.95 -26.09
N ASP A 219 4.37 -1.09 -26.36
CA ASP A 219 4.42 -0.23 -27.55
C ASP A 219 4.49 -1.05 -28.86
N GLU A 220 5.22 -2.16 -28.85
CA GLU A 220 5.35 -3.10 -29.96
C GLU A 220 4.12 -4.02 -30.16
N GLY A 221 3.15 -3.96 -29.24
CA GLY A 221 1.98 -4.84 -29.27
C GLY A 221 2.27 -6.31 -28.94
N LYS A 222 3.46 -6.60 -28.36
CA LYS A 222 3.84 -7.96 -27.98
C LYS A 222 3.08 -8.43 -26.75
N TYR A 223 2.98 -7.56 -25.73
CA TYR A 223 2.16 -7.77 -24.53
C TYR A 223 1.43 -6.47 -24.20
N HIS A 224 0.16 -6.56 -23.86
CA HIS A 224 -0.63 -5.42 -23.42
C HIS A 224 -0.71 -5.40 -21.89
N TRP A 225 -0.26 -4.31 -21.27
CA TRP A 225 -0.41 -4.10 -19.84
C TRP A 225 -1.66 -3.26 -19.58
N ASP A 226 -2.60 -3.80 -18.82
CA ASP A 226 -3.84 -3.09 -18.46
C ASP A 226 -3.62 -2.09 -17.34
N PHE A 227 -2.57 -2.26 -16.56
CA PHE A 227 -2.16 -1.36 -15.47
C PHE A 227 -0.75 -1.69 -15.00
N ALA A 228 -0.16 -0.80 -14.22
CA ALA A 228 1.09 -1.04 -13.51
C ALA A 228 1.01 -0.56 -12.07
N GLN A 229 1.78 -1.19 -11.18
CA GLN A 229 1.90 -0.79 -9.78
C GLN A 229 3.33 -0.30 -9.52
N ILE A 230 3.45 0.94 -9.03
CA ILE A 230 4.75 1.59 -8.74
C ILE A 230 4.77 2.19 -7.34
N GLU A 231 5.95 2.34 -6.77
CA GLU A 231 6.16 3.17 -5.59
C GLU A 231 6.04 4.65 -5.98
N LEU A 232 5.21 5.41 -5.27
CA LEU A 232 5.07 6.85 -5.49
C LEU A 232 4.68 7.57 -4.22
N ASN A 233 5.50 8.53 -3.82
CA ASN A 233 5.26 9.49 -2.76
C ASN A 233 6.09 10.75 -3.03
N TYR A 234 5.91 11.82 -2.27
CA TYR A 234 6.57 13.11 -2.54
C TYR A 234 8.10 13.09 -2.33
N LEU A 235 8.65 12.08 -1.61
CA LEU A 235 10.10 11.92 -1.47
C LEU A 235 10.69 11.10 -2.62
N ASP A 236 10.05 9.96 -2.98
CA ASP A 236 10.48 9.11 -4.09
C ASP A 236 10.27 9.80 -5.45
N TRP A 237 9.51 10.89 -5.50
CA TRP A 237 9.23 11.62 -6.74
C TRP A 237 10.53 12.02 -7.45
N HIS A 238 11.51 12.55 -6.69
CA HIS A 238 12.81 12.99 -7.20
C HIS A 238 14.03 12.30 -6.56
N TYR A 239 13.84 11.54 -5.48
CA TYR A 239 14.96 11.03 -4.68
C TYR A 239 14.98 9.50 -4.53
N ALA A 240 14.12 8.76 -5.26
CA ALA A 240 14.06 7.31 -5.12
C ALA A 240 15.40 6.64 -5.46
N ASN A 241 16.06 7.05 -6.55
CA ASN A 241 17.35 6.52 -6.97
C ASN A 241 18.45 6.64 -5.89
N GLU A 242 18.42 7.74 -5.14
CA GLU A 242 19.47 8.08 -4.17
C GLU A 242 19.20 7.48 -2.79
N ILE A 243 17.91 7.35 -2.44
CA ILE A 243 17.48 6.77 -1.16
C ILE A 243 17.49 5.24 -1.22
N ASN A 244 17.10 4.68 -2.34
CA ASN A 244 17.01 3.25 -2.57
C ASN A 244 17.56 2.89 -3.96
N PRO A 245 18.82 2.42 -4.05
CA PRO A 245 19.45 2.08 -5.33
C PRO A 245 18.72 0.98 -6.15
N ARG A 246 17.71 0.35 -5.56
CA ARG A 246 16.87 -0.65 -6.23
C ARG A 246 15.56 -0.06 -6.73
N ASN A 247 15.41 1.24 -6.70
CA ASN A 247 14.21 1.91 -7.17
C ASN A 247 14.58 3.01 -8.17
N THR A 248 13.57 3.61 -8.80
CA THR A 248 13.71 4.68 -9.79
C THR A 248 12.79 5.81 -9.37
N ASP A 249 13.19 7.06 -9.67
CA ASP A 249 12.39 8.23 -9.36
C ASP A 249 10.97 8.09 -9.90
N ALA A 250 10.01 8.33 -9.03
CA ALA A 250 8.60 8.07 -9.29
C ALA A 250 8.04 8.94 -10.42
N GLU A 251 8.61 10.14 -10.63
CA GLU A 251 8.27 11.01 -11.75
C GLU A 251 8.50 10.31 -13.09
N TYR A 252 9.68 9.69 -13.29
CA TYR A 252 9.98 8.94 -14.50
C TYR A 252 9.01 7.79 -14.71
N LEU A 253 8.78 6.98 -13.67
CA LEU A 253 7.91 5.80 -13.75
C LEU A 253 6.47 6.21 -14.09
N TYR A 254 5.95 7.22 -13.40
CA TYR A 254 4.61 7.74 -13.64
C TYR A 254 4.46 8.31 -15.05
N ASP A 255 5.40 9.17 -15.48
CA ASP A 255 5.35 9.82 -16.78
C ASP A 255 5.36 8.82 -17.93
N GLU A 256 6.20 7.79 -17.86
CA GLU A 256 6.29 6.76 -18.88
C GLU A 256 5.01 5.91 -18.99
N LEU A 257 4.35 5.64 -17.87
CA LEU A 257 3.06 4.96 -17.84
C LEU A 257 1.93 5.88 -18.35
N HIS A 258 1.91 7.13 -17.88
CA HIS A 258 0.88 8.10 -18.24
C HIS A 258 0.90 8.43 -19.75
N LYS A 259 2.07 8.61 -20.37
CA LYS A 259 2.23 8.81 -21.82
C LYS A 259 1.60 7.70 -22.66
N ARG A 260 1.53 6.48 -22.12
CA ARG A 260 0.95 5.30 -22.80
C ARG A 260 -0.50 5.04 -22.40
N GLY A 261 -1.07 5.86 -21.52
CA GLY A 261 -2.42 5.66 -21.01
C GLY A 261 -2.56 4.40 -20.14
N ILE A 262 -1.46 3.88 -19.57
CA ILE A 262 -1.46 2.74 -18.68
C ILE A 262 -1.86 3.21 -17.27
N PRO A 263 -3.00 2.76 -16.71
CA PRO A 263 -3.43 3.14 -15.37
C PRO A 263 -2.43 2.72 -14.32
N VAL A 264 -2.27 3.56 -13.29
CA VAL A 264 -1.27 3.37 -12.24
C VAL A 264 -1.93 3.05 -10.90
N VAL A 265 -1.51 1.98 -10.26
CA VAL A 265 -1.81 1.69 -8.85
C VAL A 265 -0.58 2.07 -8.04
N ILE A 266 -0.77 2.88 -6.99
CA ILE A 266 0.34 3.35 -6.16
C ILE A 266 0.53 2.43 -4.96
N MET A 267 1.76 1.97 -4.74
CA MET A 267 2.21 1.35 -3.49
C MET A 267 3.20 2.27 -2.77
N GLU A 268 3.42 2.02 -1.49
CA GLU A 268 4.33 2.76 -0.60
C GLU A 268 4.11 4.29 -0.57
N PRO A 269 2.84 4.78 -0.52
CA PRO A 269 2.57 6.21 -0.47
C PRO A 269 3.14 6.87 0.79
N LEU A 270 3.40 6.09 1.83
CA LEU A 270 4.03 6.52 3.09
C LEU A 270 5.49 6.07 3.24
N LEU A 271 6.11 5.50 2.20
CA LEU A 271 7.48 4.99 2.23
C LEU A 271 7.72 4.09 3.47
N GLY A 272 6.98 2.99 3.57
CA GLY A 272 7.03 2.07 4.72
C GLY A 272 6.50 2.64 6.05
N GLY A 273 5.88 3.82 6.04
CA GLY A 273 5.39 4.55 7.23
C GLY A 273 6.31 5.70 7.65
N ARG A 274 7.46 5.89 6.98
CA ARG A 274 8.41 6.98 7.30
C ARG A 274 7.77 8.36 7.14
N LEU A 275 6.97 8.56 6.10
CA LEU A 275 6.31 9.84 5.83
C LEU A 275 5.15 10.14 6.78
N ALA A 276 4.73 9.18 7.61
CA ALA A 276 3.83 9.42 8.74
C ALA A 276 4.58 9.76 10.04
N ARG A 277 5.90 9.54 10.09
CA ARG A 277 6.77 9.74 11.28
C ARG A 277 7.97 10.62 10.94
N VAL A 278 7.70 11.80 10.42
CA VAL A 278 8.74 12.79 10.11
C VAL A 278 9.19 13.53 11.36
N PRO A 279 10.38 14.18 11.36
CA PRO A 279 10.86 14.97 12.51
C PRO A 279 9.90 16.07 12.95
N ASP A 280 9.91 16.40 14.25
CA ASP A 280 8.98 17.35 14.86
C ASP A 280 8.93 18.73 14.18
N TYR A 281 10.06 19.23 13.67
CA TYR A 281 10.08 20.51 12.98
C TYR A 281 9.37 20.44 11.62
N ILE A 282 9.38 19.29 10.93
CA ILE A 282 8.60 19.05 9.73
C ILE A 282 7.12 18.92 10.08
N VAL A 283 6.80 18.18 11.16
CA VAL A 283 5.42 18.14 11.69
C VAL A 283 4.90 19.54 11.95
N ALA A 284 5.69 20.40 12.61
CA ALA A 284 5.33 21.78 12.89
C ALA A 284 5.09 22.60 11.60
N LYS A 285 5.93 22.44 10.56
CA LYS A 285 5.72 23.07 9.24
C LYS A 285 4.41 22.64 8.61
N MET A 286 4.12 21.33 8.56
CA MET A 286 2.88 20.77 7.98
C MET A 286 1.65 21.24 8.77
N LYS A 287 1.70 21.18 10.09
CA LYS A 287 0.61 21.62 10.98
C LYS A 287 0.37 23.13 10.95
N SER A 288 1.37 23.94 10.66
CA SER A 288 1.16 25.39 10.50
C SER A 288 0.35 25.72 9.25
N ARG A 289 0.38 24.89 8.22
CA ARG A 289 -0.43 25.03 7.02
C ARG A 289 -1.84 24.43 7.15
N GLU A 290 -1.90 23.22 7.72
CA GLU A 290 -3.12 22.44 7.86
C GLU A 290 -3.19 21.83 9.27
N PRO A 291 -3.64 22.62 10.27
CA PRO A 291 -3.63 22.17 11.67
C PRO A 291 -4.42 20.89 11.93
N GLU A 292 -5.53 20.71 11.22
CA GLU A 292 -6.46 19.59 11.39
C GLU A 292 -6.05 18.35 10.60
N GLN A 293 -5.20 18.46 9.58
CA GLN A 293 -4.77 17.35 8.76
C GLN A 293 -3.63 16.59 9.41
N SER A 294 -3.63 15.25 9.27
CA SER A 294 -2.48 14.45 9.70
C SER A 294 -1.28 14.62 8.76
N VAL A 295 -0.10 14.30 9.26
CA VAL A 295 1.12 14.28 8.42
C VAL A 295 0.97 13.26 7.28
N ALA A 296 0.35 12.10 7.56
CA ALA A 296 0.13 11.05 6.56
C ALA A 296 -0.80 11.50 5.43
N SER A 297 -1.82 12.33 5.73
CA SER A 297 -2.78 12.78 4.72
C SER A 297 -2.12 13.57 3.58
N TRP A 298 -1.03 14.30 3.83
CA TRP A 298 -0.27 14.99 2.80
C TRP A 298 0.30 14.03 1.75
N ALA A 299 0.89 12.92 2.20
CA ALA A 299 1.46 11.92 1.30
C ALA A 299 0.36 11.16 0.53
N PHE A 300 -0.76 10.86 1.19
CA PHE A 300 -1.92 10.25 0.51
C PHE A 300 -2.55 11.19 -0.53
N ARG A 301 -2.70 12.46 -0.21
CA ARG A 301 -3.20 13.46 -1.16
C ARG A 301 -2.24 13.60 -2.35
N PHE A 302 -0.93 13.66 -2.10
CA PHE A 302 0.08 13.70 -3.16
C PHE A 302 -0.06 12.50 -4.10
N ALA A 303 -0.04 11.28 -3.55
CA ALA A 303 -0.14 10.05 -4.33
C ALA A 303 -1.48 9.92 -5.10
N GLY A 304 -2.57 10.47 -4.55
CA GLY A 304 -3.89 10.42 -5.18
C GLY A 304 -4.16 11.55 -6.19
N THR A 305 -3.33 12.58 -6.25
CA THR A 305 -3.56 13.75 -7.11
C THR A 305 -3.33 13.49 -8.59
N PRO A 306 -2.25 12.79 -9.04
CA PRO A 306 -1.94 12.68 -10.46
C PRO A 306 -3.06 11.99 -11.25
N GLU A 307 -3.29 12.46 -12.48
CA GLU A 307 -4.22 11.83 -13.43
C GLU A 307 -3.72 10.42 -13.79
N GLY A 308 -4.63 9.49 -14.07
CA GLY A 308 -4.24 8.12 -14.41
C GLY A 308 -3.89 7.24 -13.21
N VAL A 309 -3.77 7.78 -12.00
CA VAL A 309 -3.71 6.97 -10.77
C VAL A 309 -5.09 6.36 -10.53
N LEU A 310 -5.18 5.04 -10.60
CA LEU A 310 -6.43 4.28 -10.44
C LEU A 310 -6.74 4.02 -8.96
N ALA A 311 -5.73 3.66 -8.17
CA ALA A 311 -5.86 3.43 -6.74
C ALA A 311 -4.55 3.71 -6.01
N VAL A 312 -4.64 4.14 -4.75
CA VAL A 312 -3.51 4.33 -3.82
C VAL A 312 -3.66 3.32 -2.70
N LEU A 313 -2.70 2.42 -2.56
CA LEU A 313 -2.74 1.34 -1.58
C LEU A 313 -2.25 1.79 -0.21
N SER A 314 -2.99 1.45 0.81
CA SER A 314 -2.57 1.61 2.20
C SER A 314 -2.70 0.31 2.98
N GLY A 315 -1.64 -0.05 3.72
CA GLY A 315 -1.65 -1.13 4.70
C GLY A 315 -2.20 -0.61 6.03
N MET A 316 -3.46 -0.91 6.32
CA MET A 316 -4.19 -0.38 7.47
C MET A 316 -4.39 -1.45 8.54
N THR A 317 -3.37 -1.65 9.39
CA THR A 317 -3.42 -2.66 10.48
C THR A 317 -4.47 -2.31 11.54
N TYR A 318 -4.68 -1.01 11.82
CA TYR A 318 -5.57 -0.53 12.87
C TYR A 318 -6.78 0.21 12.29
N MET A 319 -7.92 0.17 12.99
CA MET A 319 -9.15 0.86 12.57
C MET A 319 -8.96 2.38 12.44
N GLU A 320 -8.08 2.96 13.24
CA GLU A 320 -7.75 4.38 13.21
C GLU A 320 -7.12 4.76 11.87
N HIS A 321 -6.19 3.95 11.34
CA HIS A 321 -5.60 4.17 10.02
C HIS A 321 -6.66 4.11 8.92
N LEU A 322 -7.57 3.13 9.02
CA LEU A 322 -8.64 2.98 8.03
C LEU A 322 -9.58 4.18 8.02
N ARG A 323 -10.02 4.65 9.20
CA ARG A 323 -10.89 5.82 9.33
C ARG A 323 -10.24 7.09 8.80
N GLU A 324 -8.99 7.32 9.17
CA GLU A 324 -8.23 8.51 8.74
C GLU A 324 -8.04 8.53 7.22
N ASN A 325 -7.65 7.41 6.64
CA ASN A 325 -7.44 7.31 5.20
C ASN A 325 -8.74 7.44 4.41
N LEU A 326 -9.83 6.83 4.88
CA LEU A 326 -11.17 7.02 4.32
C LEU A 326 -11.56 8.50 4.37
N HIS A 327 -11.29 9.19 5.47
CA HIS A 327 -11.55 10.62 5.58
C HIS A 327 -10.76 11.45 4.56
N THR A 328 -9.49 11.08 4.31
CA THR A 328 -8.62 11.76 3.34
C THR A 328 -9.15 11.63 1.90
N TYR A 329 -9.80 10.50 1.58
CA TYR A 329 -10.28 10.19 0.22
C TYR A 329 -11.81 10.38 0.03
N SER A 330 -12.53 10.91 1.03
CA SER A 330 -14.00 11.05 0.97
C SER A 330 -14.48 12.50 1.24
N PRO A 331 -14.35 13.40 0.25
CA PRO A 331 -13.66 13.29 -1.03
C PRO A 331 -12.16 13.61 -0.94
N LEU A 332 -11.37 13.13 -1.90
CA LEU A 332 -10.00 13.60 -2.06
C LEU A 332 -10.00 15.10 -2.35
N ARG A 333 -9.19 15.85 -1.62
CA ARG A 333 -8.80 17.21 -1.96
C ARG A 333 -7.42 17.13 -2.66
N PRO A 334 -7.34 17.30 -3.99
CA PRO A 334 -6.07 17.25 -4.70
C PRO A 334 -5.05 18.25 -4.18
N ILE A 335 -3.77 17.94 -4.32
CA ILE A 335 -2.67 18.87 -4.00
C ILE A 335 -2.71 20.03 -5.00
N THR A 336 -2.66 21.27 -4.51
CA THR A 336 -2.52 22.47 -5.35
C THR A 336 -1.06 22.70 -5.74
N PRO A 337 -0.77 23.52 -6.77
CA PRO A 337 0.61 23.83 -7.14
C PRO A 337 1.44 24.44 -5.98
N GLU A 338 0.83 25.21 -5.09
CA GLU A 338 1.48 25.80 -3.92
C GLU A 338 1.76 24.74 -2.82
N GLU A 339 0.85 23.76 -2.70
CA GLU A 339 1.04 22.64 -1.79
C GLU A 339 2.09 21.67 -2.34
N ASP A 340 2.15 21.48 -3.65
CA ASP A 340 3.17 20.68 -4.31
C ASP A 340 4.56 21.29 -4.09
N ALA A 341 4.75 22.57 -4.37
CA ALA A 341 6.00 23.26 -4.09
C ALA A 341 6.40 23.18 -2.62
N PHE A 342 5.44 23.21 -1.70
CA PHE A 342 5.71 23.02 -0.28
C PHE A 342 6.16 21.58 0.03
N LEU A 343 5.53 20.57 -0.56
CA LEU A 343 5.91 19.16 -0.37
C LEU A 343 7.30 18.88 -0.95
N MET A 344 7.67 19.50 -2.08
CA MET A 344 9.03 19.39 -2.61
C MET A 344 10.06 19.97 -1.64
N GLN A 345 9.79 21.10 -0.96
CA GLN A 345 10.66 21.62 0.10
C GLN A 345 10.75 20.66 1.31
N ILE A 346 9.65 20.01 1.67
CA ILE A 346 9.64 18.98 2.73
C ILE A 346 10.46 17.78 2.31
N ALA A 347 10.36 17.35 1.03
CA ALA A 347 11.19 16.27 0.49
C ALA A 347 12.68 16.62 0.56
N ASP A 348 13.06 17.83 0.16
CA ASP A 348 14.46 18.34 0.29
C ASP A 348 14.92 18.33 1.75
N ASP A 349 14.09 18.82 2.68
CA ASP A 349 14.40 18.80 4.10
C ASP A 349 14.65 17.37 4.61
N ILE A 350 13.80 16.41 4.23
CA ILE A 350 13.92 15.00 4.64
C ILE A 350 15.17 14.37 4.01
N TYR A 351 15.40 14.60 2.73
CA TYR A 351 16.56 14.08 2.01
C TYR A 351 17.88 14.60 2.60
N ASN A 352 17.95 15.88 2.96
CA ASN A 352 19.12 16.51 3.55
C ASN A 352 19.34 16.19 5.04
N LEU A 353 18.40 15.49 5.69
CA LEU A 353 18.66 14.91 7.00
C LEU A 353 19.80 13.91 6.86
N LYS A 354 20.97 14.21 7.42
CA LYS A 354 22.16 13.34 7.42
C LYS A 354 21.96 12.08 8.28
N THR A 355 20.88 11.38 8.09
CA THR A 355 20.57 10.10 8.71
C THR A 355 20.63 9.01 7.66
N ILE A 356 21.01 7.80 8.05
CA ILE A 356 20.98 6.65 7.14
C ILE A 356 19.52 6.43 6.71
N PRO A 357 19.20 6.56 5.41
CA PRO A 357 17.85 6.32 4.95
C PRO A 357 17.50 4.83 5.18
N CYS A 358 16.53 4.58 6.02
CA CYS A 358 15.99 3.24 6.23
C CYS A 358 14.51 3.27 5.89
N ASN A 359 14.09 2.45 4.95
CA ASN A 359 12.69 2.30 4.57
C ASN A 359 11.97 1.20 5.37
N GLU A 360 12.62 0.67 6.44
CA GLU A 360 12.09 -0.42 7.28
C GLU A 360 11.65 -1.65 6.46
N CYS A 361 12.28 -1.87 5.30
CA CYS A 361 11.95 -3.01 4.43
C CYS A 361 12.39 -4.36 5.01
N ASN A 362 13.17 -4.37 6.12
CA ASN A 362 13.73 -5.55 6.76
C ASN A 362 14.66 -6.39 5.87
N TYR A 363 15.42 -5.73 4.98
CA TYR A 363 16.44 -6.40 4.16
C TYR A 363 17.85 -6.35 4.76
N CYS A 364 18.07 -5.62 5.86
CA CYS A 364 19.34 -5.54 6.60
C CYS A 364 19.31 -6.32 7.91
#